data_3f9313259a30efb41f19f30c42be5440
#
_entry.id   3f9313259a30efb41f19f30c42be5440
#
_cell.length_a   1.000
_cell.length_b   1.000
_cell.length_c   1.000
_cell.angle_alpha   90.00
_cell.angle_beta   90.00
_cell.angle_gamma   90.00
#
_symmetry.space_group_name_H-M   'P 1'
#
loop_
_entity.id
_entity.type
_entity.pdbx_description
1 polymer ?
#
loop_
_entity_poly.entity_id
_entity_poly.type
_entity_poly.pdbx_seq_one_letter_code
_entity_poly.pdbx_strand_id
1 'polypeptide(L)'
;MLKKTGIAIVAVGAVLILSALLLLLYNRYEDAHAGQKAESLLASVEAAISAQATDTPATTAPNRPDATEIHAPTPLDPEMPVVMLDGYEYVGYVEIPTLGLKLPVMSEWDYTRLKVAPCRQFGSSRTDDLVIAAHNYENHFGRLKELTEGDTVIFTDMEGIVNTYSVKKIETLNPNEVDAVQSSGYDLVLYTCTWGGKTRVTVFCDRAKVIAPSPSPAQMEK
;
A
#
# COMPACT_ATOMS: atom_id res chain seq x y z
N MET A 1 -42.28 -37.01 -23.89
CA MET A 1 -41.12 -36.15 -24.20
C MET A 1 -40.84 -35.10 -23.11
N LEU A 2 -41.80 -34.42 -22.51
CA LEU A 2 -41.64 -33.38 -21.49
C LEU A 2 -40.78 -33.79 -20.26
N LYS A 3 -40.92 -35.04 -19.76
CA LYS A 3 -40.13 -35.49 -18.58
C LYS A 3 -38.62 -35.57 -18.83
N LYS A 4 -38.18 -35.97 -20.03
CA LYS A 4 -36.74 -36.06 -20.37
C LYS A 4 -36.12 -34.66 -20.53
N THR A 5 -36.86 -33.71 -21.12
CA THR A 5 -36.45 -32.32 -21.26
C THR A 5 -36.31 -31.62 -19.88
N GLY A 6 -37.24 -31.90 -18.95
CA GLY A 6 -37.16 -31.36 -17.59
C GLY A 6 -35.93 -31.87 -16.82
N ILE A 7 -35.60 -33.16 -16.92
CA ILE A 7 -34.43 -33.73 -16.29
C ILE A 7 -33.14 -33.11 -16.87
N ALA A 8 -33.06 -32.90 -18.19
CA ALA A 8 -31.93 -32.26 -18.84
C ALA A 8 -31.72 -30.82 -18.36
N ILE A 9 -32.79 -30.04 -18.21
CA ILE A 9 -32.72 -28.65 -17.69
C ILE A 9 -32.20 -28.62 -16.24
N VAL A 10 -32.72 -29.53 -15.40
CA VAL A 10 -32.27 -29.66 -14.00
C VAL A 10 -30.79 -30.04 -13.94
N ALA A 11 -30.33 -30.98 -14.78
CA ALA A 11 -28.92 -31.39 -14.84
C ALA A 11 -28.01 -30.24 -15.27
N VAL A 12 -28.41 -29.47 -16.30
CA VAL A 12 -27.68 -28.27 -16.74
C VAL A 12 -27.64 -27.22 -15.61
N GLY A 13 -28.74 -26.97 -14.94
CA GLY A 13 -28.80 -26.04 -13.80
C GLY A 13 -27.88 -26.47 -12.67
N ALA A 14 -27.84 -27.76 -12.33
CA ALA A 14 -26.96 -28.31 -11.32
C ALA A 14 -25.47 -28.15 -11.69
N VAL A 15 -25.08 -28.39 -12.94
CA VAL A 15 -23.73 -28.16 -13.44
C VAL A 15 -23.32 -26.68 -13.34
N LEU A 16 -24.20 -25.77 -13.72
CA LEU A 16 -23.94 -24.33 -13.61
C LEU A 16 -23.73 -23.89 -12.15
N ILE A 17 -24.55 -24.38 -11.22
CA ILE A 17 -24.42 -24.07 -9.79
C ILE A 17 -23.09 -24.62 -9.25
N LEU A 18 -22.74 -25.87 -9.59
CA LEU A 18 -21.46 -26.47 -9.18
C LEU A 18 -20.27 -25.69 -9.74
N SER A 19 -20.33 -25.30 -11.01
CA SER A 19 -19.28 -24.50 -11.66
C SER A 19 -19.12 -23.13 -10.97
N ALA A 20 -20.22 -22.47 -10.64
CA ALA A 20 -20.20 -21.19 -9.93
C ALA A 20 -19.61 -21.34 -8.52
N LEU A 21 -19.98 -22.42 -7.80
CA LEU A 21 -19.45 -22.71 -6.47
C LEU A 21 -17.94 -23.00 -6.51
N LEU A 22 -17.48 -23.80 -7.49
CA LEU A 22 -16.06 -24.07 -7.68
C LEU A 22 -15.28 -22.80 -7.99
N LEU A 23 -15.82 -21.92 -8.84
CA LEU A 23 -15.19 -20.65 -9.15
C LEU A 23 -15.09 -19.75 -7.91
N LEU A 24 -16.14 -19.71 -7.07
CA LEU A 24 -16.15 -18.96 -5.82
C LEU A 24 -15.08 -19.50 -4.85
N LEU A 25 -15.01 -20.83 -4.69
CA LEU A 25 -14.00 -21.45 -3.83
C LEU A 25 -12.58 -21.21 -4.35
N TYR A 26 -12.38 -21.26 -5.66
CA TYR A 26 -11.10 -20.96 -6.29
C TYR A 26 -10.67 -19.50 -6.02
N ASN A 27 -11.57 -18.54 -6.23
CA ASN A 27 -11.27 -17.13 -5.96
C ASN A 27 -10.96 -16.88 -4.48
N ARG A 28 -11.66 -17.54 -3.56
CA ARG A 28 -11.37 -17.46 -2.11
C ARG A 28 -10.02 -18.07 -1.76
N TYR A 29 -9.65 -19.16 -2.40
CA TYR A 29 -8.34 -19.80 -2.23
C TYR A 29 -7.21 -18.88 -2.73
N GLU A 30 -7.36 -18.29 -3.92
CA GLU A 30 -6.39 -17.34 -4.49
C GLU A 30 -6.19 -16.13 -3.57
N ASP A 31 -7.29 -15.54 -3.07
CA ASP A 31 -7.26 -14.41 -2.16
C ASP A 31 -6.54 -14.73 -0.84
N ALA A 32 -6.88 -15.86 -0.21
CA ALA A 32 -6.24 -16.31 1.03
C ALA A 32 -4.75 -16.60 0.83
N HIS A 33 -4.38 -17.22 -0.29
CA HIS A 33 -3.00 -17.52 -0.63
C HIS A 33 -2.17 -16.25 -0.87
N ALA A 34 -2.74 -15.26 -1.56
CA ALA A 34 -2.11 -13.96 -1.77
C ALA A 34 -1.87 -13.23 -0.43
N GLY A 35 -2.86 -13.25 0.48
CA GLY A 35 -2.72 -12.67 1.81
C GLY A 35 -1.60 -13.31 2.64
N GLN A 36 -1.55 -14.64 2.71
CA GLN A 36 -0.48 -15.36 3.42
C GLN A 36 0.91 -15.06 2.86
N LYS A 37 1.02 -14.98 1.53
CA LYS A 37 2.28 -14.66 0.87
C LYS A 37 2.72 -13.23 1.18
N ALA A 38 1.82 -12.26 1.10
CA ALA A 38 2.09 -10.88 1.46
C ALA A 38 2.52 -10.75 2.94
N GLU A 39 1.88 -11.47 3.87
CA GLU A 39 2.25 -11.48 5.29
C GLU A 39 3.67 -12.03 5.53
N SER A 40 4.04 -13.14 4.87
CA SER A 40 5.39 -13.69 4.98
C SER A 40 6.45 -12.74 4.46
N LEU A 41 6.19 -12.05 3.34
CA LEU A 41 7.09 -11.07 2.75
C LEU A 41 7.17 -9.79 3.60
N LEU A 42 6.06 -9.39 4.23
CA LEU A 42 6.03 -8.25 5.15
C LEU A 42 7.00 -8.47 6.32
N ALA A 43 7.02 -9.67 6.90
CA ALA A 43 7.94 -10.00 7.99
C ALA A 43 9.41 -9.83 7.56
N SER A 44 9.75 -10.23 6.33
CA SER A 44 11.10 -10.04 5.77
C SER A 44 11.44 -8.55 5.57
N VAL A 45 10.49 -7.76 5.08
CA VAL A 45 10.64 -6.30 4.89
C VAL A 45 10.84 -5.60 6.24
N GLU A 46 10.00 -5.88 7.24
CA GLU A 46 10.13 -5.29 8.58
C GLU A 46 11.45 -5.66 9.27
N ALA A 47 11.90 -6.92 9.11
CA ALA A 47 13.19 -7.35 9.63
C ALA A 47 14.36 -6.60 8.96
N ALA A 48 14.31 -6.39 7.65
CA ALA A 48 15.32 -5.64 6.92
C ALA A 48 15.38 -4.16 7.36
N ILE A 49 14.24 -3.50 7.52
CA ILE A 49 14.16 -2.12 8.04
C ILE A 49 14.74 -2.05 9.46
N SER A 50 14.39 -2.99 10.33
CA SER A 50 14.86 -3.04 11.71
C SER A 50 16.38 -3.25 11.79
N ALA A 51 16.95 -4.07 10.91
CA ALA A 51 18.38 -4.32 10.82
C ALA A 51 19.14 -3.05 10.40
N GLN A 52 18.65 -2.30 9.43
CA GLN A 52 19.27 -1.04 8.98
C GLN A 52 19.25 0.04 10.07
N ALA A 53 18.19 0.11 10.89
CA ALA A 53 18.11 1.03 12.01
C ALA A 53 19.15 0.73 13.10
N THR A 54 19.62 -0.52 13.21
CA THR A 54 20.61 -0.96 14.20
C THR A 54 22.05 -0.72 13.72
N ASP A 55 22.27 -0.71 12.39
CA ASP A 55 23.61 -0.53 11.78
C ASP A 55 24.03 0.93 11.61
N THR A 56 23.21 1.90 12.01
CA THR A 56 23.66 3.29 12.08
C THR A 56 24.58 3.42 13.30
N PRO A 57 25.94 3.53 13.13
CA PRO A 57 26.83 3.64 14.27
C PRO A 57 26.50 4.93 15.01
N ALA A 58 26.16 4.79 16.30
CA ALA A 58 26.22 5.93 17.20
C ALA A 58 27.64 6.51 17.05
N THR A 59 27.77 7.61 16.35
CA THR A 59 29.06 8.35 16.25
C THR A 59 29.42 8.75 17.67
N THR A 60 30.27 7.94 18.27
CA THR A 60 30.96 8.29 19.50
C THR A 60 31.84 9.49 19.14
N ALA A 61 31.37 10.67 19.43
CA ALA A 61 32.12 11.90 19.25
C ALA A 61 33.38 11.84 20.11
N PRO A 62 34.60 11.94 19.54
CA PRO A 62 35.76 12.35 20.33
C PRO A 62 35.55 13.82 20.69
N ASN A 63 35.58 14.06 21.98
CA ASN A 63 35.52 15.34 22.65
C ASN A 63 36.52 16.33 22.02
N ARG A 64 36.02 17.28 21.19
CA ARG A 64 36.80 18.43 20.75
C ARG A 64 35.92 19.68 20.85
N PRO A 65 36.28 20.65 21.72
CA PRO A 65 35.61 21.93 21.76
C PRO A 65 36.18 22.79 20.63
N ASP A 66 35.45 23.00 19.58
CA ASP A 66 35.34 24.28 18.87
C ASP A 66 34.55 24.16 17.54
N ALA A 67 33.88 25.26 17.21
CA ALA A 67 33.17 25.54 15.95
C ALA A 67 31.75 25.00 15.81
N THR A 68 30.82 25.91 16.02
CA THR A 68 29.43 25.96 15.59
C THR A 68 29.36 25.84 14.04
N GLU A 69 29.41 24.64 13.49
CA GLU A 69 28.86 24.37 12.16
C GLU A 69 27.51 23.72 12.35
N ILE A 70 26.45 24.52 12.18
CA ILE A 70 25.10 24.02 11.96
C ILE A 70 25.16 23.31 10.61
N HIS A 71 25.39 21.99 10.61
CA HIS A 71 25.19 21.18 9.42
C HIS A 71 23.69 21.26 9.09
N ALA A 72 23.37 21.96 7.99
CA ALA A 72 22.06 21.85 7.40
C ALA A 72 21.80 20.37 7.09
N PRO A 73 20.62 19.81 7.40
CA PRO A 73 20.32 18.42 7.10
C PRO A 73 20.58 18.18 5.61
N THR A 74 21.36 17.17 5.28
CA THR A 74 21.56 16.76 3.89
C THR A 74 20.20 16.45 3.29
N PRO A 75 19.82 17.04 2.15
CA PRO A 75 18.55 16.73 1.49
C PRO A 75 18.47 15.21 1.27
N LEU A 76 17.34 14.61 1.64
CA LEU A 76 17.07 13.21 1.33
C LEU A 76 17.11 13.00 -0.19
N ASP A 77 17.66 11.86 -0.62
CA ASP A 77 17.58 11.45 -2.01
C ASP A 77 16.10 11.39 -2.43
N PRO A 78 15.69 12.03 -3.53
CA PRO A 78 14.32 11.94 -4.06
C PRO A 78 13.87 10.50 -4.31
N GLU A 79 14.80 9.62 -4.68
CA GLU A 79 14.50 8.20 -4.84
C GLU A 79 14.43 7.47 -3.50
N MET A 80 13.40 6.64 -3.34
CA MET A 80 13.32 5.74 -2.19
C MET A 80 14.35 4.61 -2.33
N PRO A 81 15.01 4.20 -1.23
CA PRO A 81 15.91 3.05 -1.27
C PRO A 81 15.16 1.78 -1.63
N VAL A 82 15.81 0.93 -2.38
CA VAL A 82 15.28 -0.36 -2.83
C VAL A 82 16.10 -1.48 -2.20
N VAL A 83 15.42 -2.47 -1.62
CA VAL A 83 16.06 -3.66 -1.02
C VAL A 83 15.55 -4.93 -1.66
N MET A 84 16.48 -5.81 -2.06
CA MET A 84 16.18 -7.12 -2.63
C MET A 84 15.93 -8.14 -1.51
N LEU A 85 14.74 -8.71 -1.46
CA LEU A 85 14.35 -9.75 -0.50
C LEU A 85 13.55 -10.84 -1.24
N ASP A 86 13.87 -12.11 -1.02
CA ASP A 86 13.14 -13.25 -1.57
C ASP A 86 12.91 -13.20 -3.09
N GLY A 87 13.83 -12.59 -3.84
CA GLY A 87 13.79 -12.47 -5.30
C GLY A 87 12.94 -11.32 -5.82
N TYR A 88 12.47 -10.41 -4.94
CA TYR A 88 11.74 -9.20 -5.29
C TYR A 88 12.39 -7.97 -4.67
N GLU A 89 12.24 -6.84 -5.32
CA GLU A 89 12.70 -5.55 -4.84
C GLU A 89 11.57 -4.80 -4.12
N TYR A 90 11.84 -4.25 -2.94
CA TYR A 90 10.86 -3.54 -2.10
C TYR A 90 11.30 -2.11 -1.83
N VAL A 91 10.33 -1.22 -1.74
CA VAL A 91 10.50 0.20 -1.35
C VAL A 91 9.98 0.49 0.05
N GLY A 92 9.32 -0.47 0.69
CA GLY A 92 8.75 -0.32 2.03
C GLY A 92 7.48 -1.14 2.24
N TYR A 93 6.62 -0.66 3.12
CA TYR A 93 5.29 -1.23 3.33
C TYR A 93 4.24 -0.15 3.55
N VAL A 94 2.99 -0.46 3.22
CA VAL A 94 1.82 0.40 3.45
C VAL A 94 0.93 -0.21 4.52
N GLU A 95 0.42 0.63 5.42
CA GLU A 95 -0.54 0.25 6.46
C GLU A 95 -1.81 1.10 6.34
N ILE A 96 -2.97 0.45 6.42
CA ILE A 96 -4.30 1.07 6.37
C ILE A 96 -5.08 0.56 7.58
N PRO A 97 -4.98 1.22 8.75
CA PRO A 97 -5.54 0.73 10.01
C PRO A 97 -7.04 0.47 9.96
N THR A 98 -7.81 1.34 9.31
CA THR A 98 -9.28 1.20 9.15
C THR A 98 -9.67 -0.11 8.46
N LEU A 99 -8.83 -0.62 7.55
CA LEU A 99 -9.05 -1.89 6.87
C LEU A 99 -8.34 -3.08 7.54
N GLY A 100 -7.49 -2.82 8.54
CA GLY A 100 -6.63 -3.84 9.16
C GLY A 100 -5.60 -4.40 8.18
N LEU A 101 -5.17 -3.61 7.19
CA LEU A 101 -4.20 -4.03 6.18
C LEU A 101 -2.81 -3.49 6.52
N LYS A 102 -1.82 -4.37 6.36
CA LYS A 102 -0.39 -4.02 6.39
C LYS A 102 0.31 -4.89 5.35
N LEU A 103 0.87 -4.27 4.32
CA LEU A 103 1.30 -4.96 3.11
C LEU A 103 2.66 -4.44 2.63
N PRO A 104 3.61 -5.32 2.24
CA PRO A 104 4.86 -4.90 1.63
C PRO A 104 4.58 -4.24 0.27
N VAL A 105 5.41 -3.29 -0.14
CA VAL A 105 5.30 -2.59 -1.42
C VAL A 105 6.53 -2.87 -2.26
N MET A 106 6.33 -3.53 -3.42
CA MET A 106 7.39 -3.80 -4.39
C MET A 106 7.80 -2.54 -5.14
N SER A 107 9.06 -2.46 -5.56
CA SER A 107 9.64 -1.28 -6.22
C SER A 107 9.07 -1.01 -7.60
N GLU A 108 8.67 -2.07 -8.31
CA GLU A 108 8.21 -1.97 -9.69
C GLU A 108 6.87 -2.68 -9.88
N TRP A 109 6.07 -2.14 -10.77
CA TRP A 109 4.75 -2.63 -11.11
C TRP A 109 4.80 -3.59 -12.31
N ASP A 110 4.21 -4.79 -12.15
CA ASP A 110 3.78 -5.66 -13.25
C ASP A 110 2.62 -6.56 -12.79
N TYR A 111 1.91 -7.18 -13.74
CA TYR A 111 0.75 -8.02 -13.43
C TYR A 111 1.08 -9.28 -12.61
N THR A 112 2.31 -9.79 -12.70
CA THR A 112 2.75 -10.97 -11.94
C THR A 112 3.00 -10.58 -10.49
N ARG A 113 3.70 -9.45 -10.28
CA ARG A 113 4.01 -8.90 -8.96
C ARG A 113 2.75 -8.47 -8.22
N LEU A 114 1.77 -7.87 -8.89
CA LEU A 114 0.49 -7.46 -8.29
C LEU A 114 -0.29 -8.62 -7.65
N LYS A 115 -0.11 -9.85 -8.12
CA LYS A 115 -0.71 -11.04 -7.51
C LYS A 115 -0.04 -11.42 -6.20
N VAL A 116 1.15 -10.92 -5.95
CA VAL A 116 1.99 -11.23 -4.78
C VAL A 116 1.84 -10.16 -3.72
N ALA A 117 1.99 -8.88 -4.09
CA ALA A 117 1.92 -7.74 -3.18
C ALA A 117 1.58 -6.44 -3.94
N PRO A 118 1.20 -5.35 -3.25
CA PRO A 118 1.19 -4.01 -3.81
C PRO A 118 2.50 -3.62 -4.46
N CYS A 119 2.43 -2.79 -5.51
CA CYS A 119 3.60 -2.33 -6.26
C CYS A 119 3.57 -0.80 -6.40
N ARG A 120 4.72 -0.17 -6.26
CA ARG A 120 4.91 1.21 -6.69
C ARG A 120 4.73 1.27 -8.21
N GLN A 121 3.90 2.17 -8.67
CA GLN A 121 3.73 2.43 -10.09
C GLN A 121 4.47 3.70 -10.52
N PHE A 122 4.38 4.75 -9.73
CA PHE A 122 5.00 6.04 -9.99
C PHE A 122 5.48 6.68 -8.69
N GLY A 123 6.39 7.64 -8.81
CA GLY A 123 6.77 8.59 -7.79
C GLY A 123 7.45 8.02 -6.55
N SER A 124 7.54 8.87 -5.54
CA SER A 124 8.24 8.61 -4.28
C SER A 124 7.51 9.27 -3.11
N SER A 125 7.58 8.66 -1.93
CA SER A 125 7.13 9.33 -0.70
C SER A 125 7.97 10.55 -0.32
N ARG A 126 9.13 10.73 -0.97
CA ARG A 126 10.06 11.84 -0.75
C ARG A 126 9.81 13.02 -1.66
N THR A 127 9.05 12.81 -2.74
CA THR A 127 8.64 13.85 -3.70
C THR A 127 7.14 14.17 -3.64
N ASP A 128 6.41 13.53 -2.71
CA ASP A 128 4.97 13.73 -2.49
C ASP A 128 4.12 13.46 -3.76
N ASP A 129 4.47 12.37 -4.48
CA ASP A 129 3.79 11.92 -5.69
C ASP A 129 3.69 10.39 -5.81
N LEU A 130 3.76 9.69 -4.66
CA LEU A 130 3.80 8.23 -4.62
C LEU A 130 2.47 7.61 -5.08
N VAL A 131 2.53 6.70 -6.03
CA VAL A 131 1.39 5.93 -6.53
C VAL A 131 1.62 4.44 -6.30
N ILE A 132 0.71 3.80 -5.57
CA ILE A 132 0.75 2.37 -5.26
C ILE A 132 -0.48 1.68 -5.85
N ALA A 133 -0.23 0.67 -6.66
CA ALA A 133 -1.24 -0.22 -7.21
C ALA A 133 -1.25 -1.56 -6.48
N ALA A 134 -2.42 -2.19 -6.32
CA ALA A 134 -2.52 -3.57 -5.87
C ALA A 134 -3.67 -4.30 -6.56
N HIS A 135 -3.67 -5.62 -6.46
CA HIS A 135 -4.77 -6.46 -6.91
C HIS A 135 -6.02 -6.21 -6.06
N ASN A 136 -7.20 -6.48 -6.62
CA ASN A 136 -8.49 -6.33 -5.93
C ASN A 136 -8.86 -7.53 -5.02
N TYR A 137 -7.87 -8.24 -4.50
CA TYR A 137 -8.08 -9.22 -3.43
C TYR A 137 -8.53 -8.53 -2.14
N GLU A 138 -9.37 -9.17 -1.33
CA GLU A 138 -9.82 -8.63 -0.04
C GLU A 138 -8.63 -8.38 0.90
N ASN A 139 -7.62 -9.26 0.85
CA ASN A 139 -6.37 -9.16 1.61
C ASN A 139 -5.34 -8.20 0.98
N HIS A 140 -5.65 -7.57 -0.15
CA HIS A 140 -4.90 -6.47 -0.75
C HIS A 140 -5.74 -5.20 -0.76
N PHE A 141 -5.95 -4.57 -1.94
CA PHE A 141 -6.68 -3.30 -2.05
C PHE A 141 -8.16 -3.46 -2.43
N GLY A 142 -8.72 -4.66 -2.42
CA GLY A 142 -10.13 -4.90 -2.80
C GLY A 142 -11.16 -4.17 -1.93
N ARG A 143 -10.74 -3.78 -0.71
CA ARG A 143 -11.58 -3.06 0.26
C ARG A 143 -11.35 -1.55 0.28
N LEU A 144 -10.54 -0.96 -0.62
CA LEU A 144 -10.29 0.49 -0.66
C LEU A 144 -11.56 1.35 -0.72
N LYS A 145 -12.63 0.82 -1.34
CA LYS A 145 -13.93 1.49 -1.41
C LYS A 145 -14.62 1.70 -0.05
N GLU A 146 -14.17 1.01 1.00
CA GLU A 146 -14.71 1.11 2.37
C GLU A 146 -14.09 2.28 3.15
N LEU A 147 -13.00 2.85 2.65
CA LEU A 147 -12.38 4.03 3.23
C LEU A 147 -13.29 5.25 3.11
N THR A 148 -13.06 6.21 3.98
CA THR A 148 -13.75 7.50 4.00
C THR A 148 -12.74 8.63 4.11
N GLU A 149 -13.16 9.86 3.79
CA GLU A 149 -12.34 11.05 4.01
C GLU A 149 -11.94 11.16 5.49
N GLY A 150 -10.65 11.43 5.73
CA GLY A 150 -10.06 11.49 7.07
C GLY A 150 -9.41 10.20 7.54
N ASP A 151 -9.68 9.05 6.89
CA ASP A 151 -8.99 7.80 7.23
C ASP A 151 -7.48 7.93 7.04
N THR A 152 -6.72 7.21 7.85
CA THR A 152 -5.27 7.26 7.86
C THR A 152 -4.67 6.17 6.97
N VAL A 153 -3.66 6.56 6.19
CA VAL A 153 -2.76 5.65 5.48
C VAL A 153 -1.34 5.95 5.92
N ILE A 154 -0.55 4.92 6.20
CA ILE A 154 0.84 5.05 6.63
C ILE A 154 1.72 4.30 5.62
N PHE A 155 2.76 4.96 5.13
CA PHE A 155 3.79 4.32 4.31
C PHE A 155 5.14 4.45 5.02
N THR A 156 5.82 3.33 5.22
CA THR A 156 7.17 3.28 5.78
C THR A 156 8.12 2.80 4.69
N ASP A 157 9.15 3.58 4.37
CA ASP A 157 10.15 3.21 3.37
C ASP A 157 11.20 2.24 3.95
N MET A 158 12.12 1.77 3.10
CA MET A 158 13.15 0.81 3.51
C MET A 158 14.19 1.39 4.47
N GLU A 159 14.29 2.72 4.63
CA GLU A 159 15.10 3.38 5.69
C GLU A 159 14.33 3.53 7.01
N GLY A 160 13.07 3.11 7.06
CA GLY A 160 12.22 3.24 8.24
C GLY A 160 11.59 4.63 8.39
N ILE A 161 11.63 5.47 7.36
CA ILE A 161 10.98 6.79 7.36
C ILE A 161 9.48 6.58 7.26
N VAL A 162 8.76 6.99 8.31
CA VAL A 162 7.31 6.87 8.41
C VAL A 162 6.64 8.10 7.83
N ASN A 163 5.79 7.89 6.83
CA ASN A 163 5.00 8.92 6.17
C ASN A 163 3.52 8.65 6.46
N THR A 164 2.86 9.59 7.11
CA THR A 164 1.43 9.49 7.45
C THR A 164 0.61 10.37 6.51
N TYR A 165 -0.45 9.81 5.97
CA TYR A 165 -1.36 10.48 5.04
C TYR A 165 -2.80 10.39 5.53
N SER A 166 -3.63 11.34 5.09
CA SER A 166 -5.07 11.37 5.34
C SER A 166 -5.80 11.27 4.01
N VAL A 167 -6.77 10.38 3.92
CA VAL A 167 -7.65 10.25 2.75
C VAL A 167 -8.41 11.56 2.53
N LYS A 168 -8.38 12.08 1.30
CA LYS A 168 -9.08 13.30 0.88
C LYS A 168 -10.22 13.03 -0.07
N LYS A 169 -10.06 12.04 -0.93
CA LYS A 169 -11.02 11.76 -1.99
C LYS A 169 -10.96 10.30 -2.39
N ILE A 170 -12.12 9.71 -2.70
CA ILE A 170 -12.21 8.38 -3.29
C ILE A 170 -13.03 8.50 -4.57
N GLU A 171 -12.49 7.98 -5.65
CA GLU A 171 -13.11 8.08 -6.98
C GLU A 171 -13.02 6.75 -7.73
N THR A 172 -13.92 6.58 -8.69
CA THR A 172 -13.82 5.48 -9.66
C THR A 172 -13.42 6.04 -11.01
N LEU A 173 -12.21 5.71 -11.46
CA LEU A 173 -11.61 6.19 -12.69
C LEU A 173 -11.63 5.12 -13.80
N ASN A 174 -11.56 5.55 -15.06
CA ASN A 174 -11.35 4.65 -16.18
C ASN A 174 -9.88 4.20 -16.25
N PRO A 175 -9.57 3.03 -16.82
CA PRO A 175 -8.21 2.48 -16.85
C PRO A 175 -7.19 3.32 -17.62
N ASN A 176 -7.64 4.19 -18.52
CA ASN A 176 -6.82 5.07 -19.35
C ASN A 176 -6.64 6.48 -18.77
N GLU A 177 -7.22 6.78 -17.61
CA GLU A 177 -7.05 8.07 -16.92
C GLU A 177 -5.76 8.07 -16.08
N VAL A 178 -4.61 7.76 -16.74
CA VAL A 178 -3.31 7.66 -16.08
C VAL A 178 -2.87 9.01 -15.51
N ASP A 179 -3.10 10.09 -16.24
CA ASP A 179 -2.72 11.45 -15.83
C ASP A 179 -3.46 11.87 -14.53
N ALA A 180 -4.70 11.42 -14.36
CA ALA A 180 -5.48 11.68 -13.15
C ALA A 180 -4.89 11.03 -11.89
N VAL A 181 -4.00 10.04 -12.07
CA VAL A 181 -3.32 9.32 -10.98
C VAL A 181 -1.89 9.83 -10.84
N GLN A 182 -1.13 9.90 -11.94
CA GLN A 182 0.29 10.26 -11.94
C GLN A 182 0.53 11.74 -11.67
N SER A 183 -0.36 12.61 -12.15
CA SER A 183 -0.26 14.07 -12.00
C SER A 183 -1.43 14.63 -11.20
N SER A 184 -1.87 13.87 -10.20
CA SER A 184 -3.06 14.16 -9.41
C SER A 184 -2.92 15.41 -8.51
N GLY A 185 -1.70 15.77 -8.14
CA GLY A 185 -1.40 16.80 -7.15
C GLY A 185 -1.61 16.35 -5.70
N TYR A 186 -1.87 15.07 -5.46
CA TYR A 186 -1.93 14.45 -4.13
C TYR A 186 -0.63 13.75 -3.79
N ASP A 187 -0.27 13.73 -2.51
CA ASP A 187 1.01 13.22 -2.01
C ASP A 187 1.12 11.69 -2.07
N LEU A 188 -0.02 10.99 -1.98
CA LEU A 188 -0.14 9.55 -2.12
C LEU A 188 -1.43 9.18 -2.85
N VAL A 189 -1.32 8.26 -3.81
CA VAL A 189 -2.48 7.66 -4.47
C VAL A 189 -2.43 6.14 -4.35
N LEU A 190 -3.53 5.55 -3.88
CA LEU A 190 -3.72 4.10 -3.86
C LEU A 190 -4.81 3.72 -4.85
N TYR A 191 -4.61 2.66 -5.64
CA TYR A 191 -5.68 2.20 -6.51
C TYR A 191 -5.69 0.69 -6.74
N THR A 192 -6.88 0.19 -7.11
CA THR A 192 -7.11 -1.21 -7.48
C THR A 192 -8.15 -1.32 -8.60
N CYS A 193 -8.23 -2.48 -9.24
CA CYS A 193 -9.30 -2.79 -10.19
C CYS A 193 -10.66 -2.94 -9.48
N THR A 194 -11.73 -2.48 -10.12
CA THR A 194 -13.08 -2.91 -9.74
C THR A 194 -13.30 -4.37 -10.17
N TRP A 195 -14.35 -4.99 -9.64
CA TRP A 195 -14.74 -6.33 -10.07
C TRP A 195 -14.93 -6.39 -11.59
N GLY A 196 -14.25 -7.34 -12.24
CA GLY A 196 -14.19 -7.45 -13.70
C GLY A 196 -13.24 -6.48 -14.41
N GLY A 197 -12.49 -5.66 -13.68
CA GLY A 197 -11.34 -4.87 -14.19
C GLY A 197 -11.70 -3.68 -15.09
N LYS A 198 -12.98 -3.31 -15.18
CA LYS A 198 -13.46 -2.25 -16.10
C LYS A 198 -13.04 -0.84 -15.68
N THR A 199 -12.94 -0.61 -14.37
CA THR A 199 -12.58 0.69 -13.80
C THR A 199 -11.59 0.49 -12.64
N ARG A 200 -11.17 1.61 -12.01
CA ARG A 200 -10.25 1.62 -10.87
C ARG A 200 -10.88 2.35 -9.69
N VAL A 201 -10.96 1.72 -8.53
CA VAL A 201 -11.17 2.44 -7.27
C VAL A 201 -9.86 3.11 -6.91
N THR A 202 -9.88 4.43 -6.78
CA THR A 202 -8.70 5.27 -6.54
C THR A 202 -8.93 6.11 -5.30
N VAL A 203 -7.96 6.09 -4.40
CA VAL A 203 -7.95 6.84 -3.13
C VAL A 203 -6.83 7.85 -3.19
N PHE A 204 -7.17 9.12 -3.04
CA PHE A 204 -6.24 10.25 -3.05
C PHE A 204 -6.00 10.72 -1.62
N CYS A 205 -4.75 10.89 -1.24
CA CYS A 205 -4.34 11.22 0.12
C CYS A 205 -3.33 12.36 0.12
N ASP A 206 -3.47 13.28 1.08
CA ASP A 206 -2.45 14.27 1.40
C ASP A 206 -1.67 13.86 2.63
N ARG A 207 -0.41 14.27 2.71
CA ARG A 207 0.41 14.10 3.90
C ARG A 207 -0.26 14.74 5.10
N ALA A 208 -0.40 13.99 6.19
CA ALA A 208 -0.94 14.50 7.42
C ALA A 208 -0.01 15.59 7.97
N LYS A 209 -0.54 16.79 8.20
CA LYS A 209 0.22 17.84 8.88
C LYS A 209 0.46 17.37 10.31
N VAL A 210 1.72 17.29 10.71
CA VAL A 210 2.08 17.13 12.13
C VAL A 210 1.62 18.42 12.83
N ILE A 211 0.46 18.37 13.47
CA ILE A 211 0.07 19.42 14.40
C ILE A 211 0.99 19.25 15.60
N ALA A 212 2.02 20.11 15.70
CA ALA A 212 2.82 20.16 16.91
C ALA A 212 1.86 20.32 18.11
N PRO A 213 2.04 19.55 19.20
CA PRO A 213 1.17 19.70 20.35
C PRO A 213 1.20 21.15 20.78
N SER A 214 0.02 21.77 20.88
CA SER A 214 -0.15 23.14 21.38
C SER A 214 0.53 23.21 22.75
N PRO A 215 1.36 24.21 23.04
CA PRO A 215 2.01 24.33 24.35
C PRO A 215 0.94 24.32 25.43
N SER A 216 1.13 23.43 26.40
CA SER A 216 0.21 23.28 27.52
C SER A 216 0.05 24.65 28.25
N PRO A 217 -1.18 25.02 28.66
CA PRO A 217 -1.43 26.32 29.35
C PRO A 217 -0.54 26.58 30.56
N ALA A 218 0.10 25.56 31.11
CA ALA A 218 0.98 25.66 32.27
C ALA A 218 2.33 26.37 32.01
N GLN A 219 2.65 26.78 30.78
CA GLN A 219 3.89 27.48 30.44
C GLN A 219 3.70 28.98 30.14
N MET A 220 2.49 29.51 30.27
CA MET A 220 2.20 30.94 30.07
C MET A 220 2.14 31.75 31.37
N GLU A 221 2.46 31.16 32.53
CA GLU A 221 2.57 31.89 33.82
C GLU A 221 4.01 31.79 34.37
N LYS A 222 4.91 32.60 33.79
CA LYS A 222 6.14 33.10 34.48
C LYS A 222 6.63 34.37 33.82
#